data_f1eb69f4248afcf3a4217664d139c13b
#
_entry.id   f1eb69f4248afcf3a4217664d139c13b
#
_cell.length_a   1.000
_cell.length_b   1.000
_cell.length_c   1.000
_cell.angle_alpha   90.00
_cell.angle_beta   90.00
_cell.angle_gamma   90.00
#
_symmetry.space_group_name_H-M   'P 1'
#
loop_
_entity.id
_entity.type
_entity.pdbx_description
1 polymer ?
#
loop_
_entity_poly.entity_id
_entity_poly.type
_entity_poly.pdbx_seq_one_letter_code
_entity_poly.pdbx_strand_id
1 'polypeptide(L)' 'MSIEADAIRAQVVIEVMQRIAALDHEQRYEDSYALTQEFREWLLDPQIQPSSRQARP' A
#
# COMPACT_ATOMS: atom_id res chain seq x y z
N MET A 1 -14.23 -11.34 -14.38
CA MET A 1 -13.68 -10.21 -13.64
C MET A 1 -14.71 -9.62 -12.73
N SER A 2 -14.32 -9.31 -11.52
CA SER A 2 -15.29 -8.87 -10.52
C SER A 2 -15.16 -7.35 -10.33
N ILE A 3 -16.28 -6.66 -10.44
CA ILE A 3 -16.29 -5.22 -10.19
C ILE A 3 -15.94 -4.93 -8.74
N GLU A 4 -16.35 -5.82 -7.83
CA GLU A 4 -16.01 -5.64 -6.42
C GLU A 4 -14.52 -5.71 -6.17
N ALA A 5 -13.84 -6.66 -6.83
CA ALA A 5 -12.40 -6.79 -6.66
C ALA A 5 -11.69 -5.55 -7.19
N ASP A 6 -12.17 -5.00 -8.30
CA ASP A 6 -11.57 -3.79 -8.84
C ASP A 6 -11.80 -2.61 -7.91
N ALA A 7 -12.97 -2.52 -7.33
CA ALA A 7 -13.28 -1.42 -6.40
C ALA A 7 -12.43 -1.52 -5.14
N ILE A 8 -12.24 -2.72 -4.62
CA ILE A 8 -11.41 -2.91 -3.44
C ILE A 8 -9.96 -2.55 -3.76
N ARG A 9 -9.48 -2.98 -4.92
CA ARG A 9 -8.12 -2.66 -5.31
C ARG A 9 -7.91 -1.15 -5.42
N ALA A 10 -8.87 -0.45 -6.03
CA ALA A 10 -8.78 1.00 -6.16
C ALA A 10 -8.78 1.66 -4.79
N GLN A 11 -9.58 1.16 -3.86
CA GLN A 11 -9.63 1.70 -2.52
C GLN A 11 -8.28 1.54 -1.82
N VAL A 12 -7.65 0.38 -1.96
CA VAL A 12 -6.35 0.14 -1.36
C VAL A 12 -5.32 1.11 -1.95
N VAL A 13 -5.34 1.31 -3.25
CA VAL A 13 -4.41 2.24 -3.90
C VAL A 13 -4.56 3.63 -3.30
N ILE A 14 -5.79 4.10 -3.16
CA ILE A 14 -6.03 5.44 -2.63
C ILE A 14 -5.51 5.54 -1.20
N GLU A 15 -5.82 4.55 -0.38
CA GLU A 15 -5.41 4.59 1.03
C GLU A 15 -3.90 4.55 1.18
N VAL A 16 -3.22 3.72 0.41
CA VAL A 16 -1.78 3.63 0.49
C VAL A 16 -1.14 4.93 0.03
N MET A 17 -1.63 5.50 -1.05
CA MET A 17 -1.08 6.76 -1.53
C MET A 17 -1.26 7.88 -0.51
N GLN A 18 -2.40 7.90 0.18
CA GLN A 18 -2.63 8.89 1.22
C GLN A 18 -1.65 8.70 2.38
N ARG A 19 -1.36 7.46 2.75
CA ARG A 19 -0.41 7.20 3.83
C ARG A 19 1.00 7.61 3.42
N ILE A 20 1.39 7.32 2.19
CA ILE A 20 2.70 7.72 1.72
C ILE A 20 2.83 9.24 1.75
N ALA A 21 1.80 9.94 1.29
CA ALA A 21 1.83 11.39 1.30
C ALA A 21 1.90 11.94 2.72
N ALA A 22 1.19 11.32 3.66
CA ALA A 22 1.24 11.75 5.04
C ALA A 22 2.62 11.55 5.64
N LEU A 23 3.25 10.42 5.36
CA LEU A 23 4.59 10.16 5.85
C LEU A 23 5.59 11.16 5.29
N ASP A 24 5.47 11.48 4.00
CA ASP A 24 6.33 12.49 3.39
C ASP A 24 6.10 13.85 4.05
N HIS A 25 4.86 14.19 4.31
CA HIS A 25 4.55 15.46 4.95
C HIS A 25 5.17 15.58 6.33
N GLU A 26 5.27 14.44 7.04
CA GLU A 26 5.88 14.40 8.36
C GLU A 26 7.38 14.22 8.28
N GLN A 27 7.95 14.23 7.09
CA GLN A 27 9.38 14.07 6.86
C GLN A 27 9.89 12.70 7.31
N ARG A 28 9.01 11.71 7.33
CA ARG A 28 9.37 10.34 7.66
C ARG A 28 9.69 9.57 6.38
N TYR A 29 10.81 9.94 5.77
CA TYR A 29 11.10 9.49 4.42
C TYR A 29 11.45 8.00 4.36
N GLU A 30 12.08 7.47 5.40
CA GLU A 30 12.39 6.05 5.42
C GLU A 30 11.11 5.22 5.45
N ASP A 31 10.15 5.64 6.27
CA ASP A 31 8.88 4.93 6.35
C ASP A 31 8.12 5.05 5.04
N SER A 32 8.13 6.24 4.46
CA SER A 32 7.49 6.46 3.18
C SER A 32 8.10 5.57 2.10
N TYR A 33 9.41 5.48 2.08
CA TYR A 33 10.10 4.66 1.09
C TYR A 33 9.76 3.19 1.28
N ALA A 34 9.76 2.72 2.52
CA ALA A 34 9.44 1.32 2.79
C ALA A 34 8.03 0.99 2.35
N LEU A 35 7.07 1.87 2.64
CA LEU A 35 5.69 1.63 2.23
C LEU A 35 5.57 1.66 0.71
N THR A 36 6.30 2.55 0.06
CA THR A 36 6.29 2.62 -1.40
C THR A 36 6.79 1.31 -2.00
N GLN A 37 7.84 0.72 -1.43
CA GLN A 37 8.37 -0.54 -1.92
C GLN A 37 7.36 -1.66 -1.75
N GLU A 38 6.71 -1.73 -0.59
CA GLU A 38 5.67 -2.73 -0.38
C GLU A 38 4.53 -2.56 -1.36
N PHE A 39 4.16 -1.32 -1.62
CA PHE A 39 3.07 -1.03 -2.54
C PHE A 39 3.42 -1.48 -3.94
N ARG A 40 4.65 -1.25 -4.37
CA ARG A 40 5.09 -1.70 -5.69
C ARG A 40 5.03 -3.22 -5.79
N GLU A 41 5.47 -3.92 -4.74
CA GLU A 41 5.40 -5.37 -4.74
C GLU A 41 3.96 -5.85 -4.82
N TRP A 42 3.07 -5.17 -4.10
CA TRP A 42 1.66 -5.54 -4.12
C TRP A 42 1.05 -5.32 -5.50
N LEU A 43 1.46 -4.26 -6.20
CA LEU A 43 0.94 -4.03 -7.54
C LEU A 43 1.37 -5.12 -8.52
N LEU A 44 2.56 -5.68 -8.30
CA LEU A 44 3.04 -6.77 -9.14
C LEU A 44 2.42 -8.10 -8.74
N ASP A 45 2.09 -8.25 -7.47
CA ASP A 45 1.50 -9.49 -6.95
C ASP A 45 0.37 -9.13 -5.99
N PRO A 46 -0.85 -8.97 -6.51
CA PRO A 46 -1.97 -8.53 -5.67
C PRO A 46 -2.34 -9.47 -4.54
N GLN A 47 -1.81 -10.68 -4.53
CA GLN A 47 -2.08 -11.61 -3.45
C GLN A 47 -1.36 -11.22 -2.17
N ILE A 48 -0.33 -10.38 -2.28
CA ILE A 48 0.39 -9.87 -1.12
C ILE A 48 -0.21 -8.53 -0.74
N GLN A 49 -0.64 -8.39 0.51
CA GLN A 49 -1.21 -7.13 0.96
C GLN A 49 -0.12 -6.27 1.58
N PRO A 50 -0.14 -4.95 1.32
CA PRO A 50 0.94 -4.09 1.78
C PRO A 50 1.22 -4.15 3.27
N SER A 51 0.18 -4.30 4.09
CA SER A 51 0.37 -4.28 5.54
C SER A 51 0.42 -5.68 6.15
N SER A 52 0.27 -6.74 5.36
CA SER A 52 0.18 -8.08 5.93
C SER A 52 1.50 -8.55 6.50
N ARG A 53 2.60 -8.04 5.99
CA ARG A 53 3.90 -8.44 6.51
C ARG A 53 4.10 -8.03 7.96
N GLN A 54 3.54 -6.90 8.32
CA GLN A 54 3.72 -6.38 9.67
C GLN A 54 2.88 -7.13 10.68
N ALA A 55 1.86 -7.83 10.21
CA ALA A 55 1.01 -8.60 11.09
C ALA A 55 1.59 -9.97 11.42
N ARG A 56 2.73 -10.31 10.88
CA ARG A 56 3.29 -11.62 11.09
C ARG A 56 3.79 -11.78 12.51
N PRO A 57 3.52 -12.90 13.11
CA PRO A 57 4.02 -13.19 14.45
C PRO A 57 5.52 -13.38 14.46
#